data_6d9dbdca398941f8a4f47774c65c1f0e
#
_entry.id   6d9dbdca398941f8a4f47774c65c1f0e
#
_cell.length_a   1.000
_cell.length_b   1.000
_cell.length_c   1.000
_cell.angle_alpha   90.00
_cell.angle_beta   90.00
_cell.angle_gamma   90.00
#
_symmetry.space_group_name_H-M   'P 1'
#
loop_
_entity.id
_entity.type
_entity.pdbx_description
1 polymer ?
#
loop_
_entity_poly.entity_id
_entity_poly.type
_entity_poly.pdbx_seq_one_letter_code
_entity_poly.pdbx_strand_id
1 'polypeptide(L)'
;LWFRENVVWRNSKRQSFNMKKIIIVSALLSLIFSSTSYSKNDLYEKIDLFGEVLESIKKEYVDDVDQAEVMDSAINGVLQSLDPYSAYMSPELFKEMQTDTRGEFGGLGIEIGMESGVVKVISPIDDTPAAKAGIKAGDYIVKIGKEQVQGKSLLEAVKLMRGPVGTSINLTVRRKNEKKPIEFTITRKIIEVQSVSSKIIGDQKNLGYIRLKSFNENSDKQFLKSVKEFEKKPKIKGYVLDLRNNPGGLLTQAINITDFFLDDGEIVSTKGRKISETRKFFAKRGDEVKGKPIVVLINN
;
A
#
# COMPACT_ATOMS: atom_id res chain seq x y z
N LEU A 1 49.28 -90.81 -3.70
CA LEU A 1 48.69 -91.22 -5.01
C LEU A 1 48.12 -90.00 -5.68
N TRP A 2 48.87 -89.44 -6.68
CA TRP A 2 48.45 -89.17 -8.05
C TRP A 2 47.15 -88.30 -8.23
N PHE A 3 47.15 -87.16 -8.95
CA PHE A 3 47.41 -86.81 -10.35
C PHE A 3 47.45 -85.27 -10.52
N ARG A 4 48.51 -84.68 -11.05
CA ARG A 4 48.74 -84.02 -12.34
C ARG A 4 47.68 -83.06 -12.87
N GLU A 5 48.15 -81.80 -12.95
CA GLU A 5 48.27 -80.89 -14.09
C GLU A 5 47.10 -80.74 -15.09
N ASN A 6 46.67 -79.47 -15.28
CA ASN A 6 46.74 -78.87 -16.62
C ASN A 6 46.50 -77.35 -16.52
N VAL A 7 47.58 -76.57 -16.73
CA VAL A 7 47.55 -75.13 -16.96
C VAL A 7 47.23 -74.92 -18.44
N VAL A 8 46.13 -74.21 -18.73
CA VAL A 8 45.85 -73.74 -20.10
C VAL A 8 45.93 -72.19 -20.12
N TRP A 9 46.98 -71.71 -20.73
CA TRP A 9 47.17 -70.33 -21.10
C TRP A 9 46.15 -69.93 -22.18
N ARG A 10 45.24 -68.99 -21.90
CA ARG A 10 44.33 -68.44 -22.89
C ARG A 10 44.43 -66.91 -22.98
N ASN A 11 45.15 -66.50 -24.00
CA ASN A 11 45.11 -65.28 -24.78
C ASN A 11 44.85 -63.92 -24.10
N SER A 12 45.93 -63.21 -23.94
CA SER A 12 45.99 -61.77 -23.49
C SER A 12 45.57 -60.76 -24.54
N LYS A 13 45.00 -61.08 -25.68
CA LYS A 13 44.66 -60.11 -26.74
C LYS A 13 43.25 -59.52 -26.69
N ARG A 14 42.37 -59.97 -25.78
CA ARG A 14 40.99 -59.39 -25.66
C ARG A 14 40.81 -58.26 -24.66
N GLN A 15 41.75 -58.04 -23.74
CA GLN A 15 41.62 -56.98 -22.70
C GLN A 15 42.07 -55.59 -23.17
N SER A 16 42.97 -55.48 -24.14
CA SER A 16 43.45 -54.16 -24.60
C SER A 16 42.45 -53.41 -25.45
N PHE A 17 41.49 -54.10 -26.08
CA PHE A 17 40.45 -53.45 -26.91
C PHE A 17 39.31 -52.82 -26.08
N ASN A 18 39.04 -53.38 -24.91
CA ASN A 18 37.99 -52.81 -24.00
C ASN A 18 38.46 -51.60 -23.19
N MET A 19 39.74 -51.55 -22.81
CA MET A 19 40.30 -50.42 -22.08
C MET A 19 40.28 -49.10 -22.91
N LYS A 20 40.61 -49.19 -24.21
CA LYS A 20 40.56 -48.01 -25.09
C LYS A 20 39.12 -47.49 -25.27
N LYS A 21 38.12 -48.35 -25.33
CA LYS A 21 36.70 -47.97 -25.40
C LYS A 21 36.22 -47.38 -24.09
N ILE A 22 36.64 -47.87 -22.95
CA ILE A 22 36.30 -47.33 -21.62
C ILE A 22 36.92 -45.94 -21.43
N ILE A 23 38.18 -45.73 -21.87
CA ILE A 23 38.84 -44.41 -21.79
C ILE A 23 38.16 -43.39 -22.71
N ILE A 24 37.74 -43.77 -23.92
CA ILE A 24 37.02 -42.90 -24.85
C ILE A 24 35.62 -42.56 -24.32
N VAL A 25 34.91 -43.51 -23.72
CA VAL A 25 33.59 -43.26 -23.12
C VAL A 25 33.71 -42.39 -21.86
N SER A 26 34.74 -42.58 -21.02
CA SER A 26 34.96 -41.74 -19.85
C SER A 26 35.40 -40.31 -20.24
N ALA A 27 36.19 -40.16 -21.31
CA ALA A 27 36.57 -38.85 -21.85
C ALA A 27 35.38 -38.12 -22.50
N LEU A 28 34.45 -38.83 -23.15
CA LEU A 28 33.20 -38.25 -23.65
C LEU A 28 32.23 -37.88 -22.52
N LEU A 29 32.14 -38.68 -21.45
CA LEU A 29 31.32 -38.37 -20.28
C LEU A 29 31.87 -37.15 -19.54
N SER A 30 33.19 -36.97 -19.41
CA SER A 30 33.78 -35.79 -18.77
C SER A 30 33.57 -34.50 -19.56
N LEU A 31 33.46 -34.55 -20.89
CA LEU A 31 33.15 -33.42 -21.77
C LEU A 31 31.68 -32.99 -21.65
N ILE A 32 30.75 -33.88 -21.32
CA ILE A 32 29.32 -33.57 -21.15
C ILE A 32 29.08 -32.89 -19.78
N PHE A 33 29.89 -33.18 -18.75
CA PHE A 33 29.78 -32.57 -17.43
C PHE A 33 30.39 -31.15 -17.32
N SER A 34 31.13 -30.69 -18.34
CA SER A 34 31.82 -29.39 -18.29
C SER A 34 30.99 -28.18 -18.73
N SER A 35 29.73 -28.35 -19.08
CA SER A 35 28.95 -27.28 -19.74
C SER A 35 27.80 -26.66 -18.92
N THR A 36 27.73 -26.86 -17.59
CA THR A 36 26.64 -26.33 -16.78
C THR A 36 27.03 -25.33 -15.68
N SER A 37 28.21 -24.70 -15.78
CA SER A 37 28.70 -23.75 -14.75
C SER A 37 28.71 -22.27 -15.15
N TYR A 38 28.10 -21.86 -16.26
CA TYR A 38 28.23 -20.46 -16.75
C TYR A 38 27.14 -19.49 -16.29
N SER A 39 26.07 -19.95 -15.64
CA SER A 39 24.95 -19.07 -15.27
C SER A 39 24.95 -18.62 -13.80
N LYS A 40 25.82 -19.17 -12.96
CA LYS A 40 25.81 -18.86 -11.52
C LYS A 40 26.77 -17.72 -11.13
N ASN A 41 27.78 -17.46 -11.92
CA ASN A 41 28.82 -16.46 -11.62
C ASN A 41 28.34 -15.01 -11.84
N ASP A 42 27.56 -14.75 -12.89
CA ASP A 42 27.20 -13.37 -13.28
C ASP A 42 26.36 -12.66 -12.22
N LEU A 43 25.42 -13.35 -11.57
CA LEU A 43 24.60 -12.75 -10.51
C LEU A 43 25.43 -12.42 -9.27
N TYR A 44 26.33 -13.32 -8.85
CA TYR A 44 27.16 -13.09 -7.67
C TYR A 44 28.18 -11.98 -7.91
N GLU A 45 28.78 -11.89 -9.09
CA GLU A 45 29.67 -10.77 -9.48
C GLU A 45 28.94 -9.43 -9.43
N LYS A 46 27.67 -9.39 -9.84
CA LYS A 46 26.84 -8.16 -9.74
C LYS A 46 26.50 -7.82 -8.30
N ILE A 47 26.29 -8.79 -7.43
CA ILE A 47 26.06 -8.57 -6.00
C ILE A 47 27.32 -8.04 -5.32
N ASP A 48 28.49 -8.61 -5.65
CA ASP A 48 29.78 -8.15 -5.14
C ASP A 48 30.06 -6.70 -5.58
N LEU A 49 29.87 -6.40 -6.87
CA LEU A 49 29.98 -5.03 -7.39
C LEU A 49 29.04 -4.06 -6.68
N PHE A 50 27.78 -4.47 -6.41
CA PHE A 50 26.84 -3.67 -5.66
C PHE A 50 27.34 -3.38 -4.23
N GLY A 51 27.93 -4.37 -3.57
CA GLY A 51 28.57 -4.21 -2.26
C GLY A 51 29.74 -3.22 -2.29
N GLU A 52 30.62 -3.30 -3.30
CA GLU A 52 31.72 -2.36 -3.49
C GLU A 52 31.23 -0.93 -3.69
N VAL A 53 30.16 -0.73 -4.48
CA VAL A 53 29.55 0.60 -4.70
C VAL A 53 29.00 1.16 -3.38
N LEU A 54 28.33 0.35 -2.57
CA LEU A 54 27.82 0.80 -1.26
C LEU A 54 28.97 1.18 -0.31
N GLU A 55 30.05 0.42 -0.32
CA GLU A 55 31.24 0.72 0.49
C GLU A 55 31.92 2.02 0.05
N SER A 56 32.02 2.24 -1.27
CA SER A 56 32.56 3.48 -1.86
C SER A 56 31.73 4.70 -1.47
N ILE A 57 30.40 4.59 -1.58
CA ILE A 57 29.48 5.65 -1.14
C ILE A 57 29.71 5.98 0.34
N LYS A 58 29.78 4.98 1.20
CA LYS A 58 30.01 5.17 2.63
C LYS A 58 31.31 5.88 2.94
N LYS A 59 32.37 5.60 2.16
CA LYS A 59 33.73 6.13 2.42
C LYS A 59 33.99 7.50 1.79
N GLU A 60 33.40 7.76 0.63
CA GLU A 60 33.84 8.83 -0.26
C GLU A 60 32.76 9.89 -0.51
N TYR A 61 31.51 9.63 -0.15
CA TYR A 61 30.46 10.63 -0.34
C TYR A 61 30.60 11.78 0.66
N VAL A 62 30.29 13.02 0.20
CA VAL A 62 30.54 14.25 0.96
C VAL A 62 29.74 14.37 2.25
N ASP A 63 28.50 13.83 2.25
CA ASP A 63 27.60 13.83 3.41
C ASP A 63 27.49 12.44 4.00
N ASP A 64 27.17 12.36 5.30
CA ASP A 64 26.83 11.09 5.94
C ASP A 64 25.57 10.51 5.33
N VAL A 65 25.65 9.26 4.87
CA VAL A 65 24.56 8.56 4.19
C VAL A 65 24.02 7.45 5.07
N ASP A 66 22.72 7.45 5.31
CA ASP A 66 22.04 6.33 5.98
C ASP A 66 22.02 5.12 5.05
N GLN A 67 22.75 4.08 5.43
CA GLN A 67 22.87 2.86 4.64
C GLN A 67 21.53 2.10 4.52
N ALA A 68 20.63 2.21 5.51
CA ALA A 68 19.32 1.59 5.44
C ALA A 68 18.45 2.27 4.37
N GLU A 69 18.45 3.60 4.31
CA GLU A 69 17.72 4.35 3.28
C GLU A 69 18.26 4.08 1.87
N VAL A 70 19.61 3.96 1.72
CA VAL A 70 20.21 3.61 0.42
C VAL A 70 19.80 2.20 0.00
N MET A 71 19.79 1.24 0.92
CA MET A 71 19.38 -0.13 0.63
C MET A 71 17.89 -0.19 0.26
N ASP A 72 17.02 0.49 0.98
CA ASP A 72 15.60 0.60 0.66
C ASP A 72 15.37 1.21 -0.74
N SER A 73 16.15 2.23 -1.08
CA SER A 73 16.13 2.87 -2.40
C SER A 73 16.58 1.91 -3.50
N ALA A 74 17.62 1.10 -3.24
CA ALA A 74 18.10 0.10 -4.20
C ALA A 74 17.05 -1.02 -4.43
N ILE A 75 16.42 -1.52 -3.36
CA ILE A 75 15.33 -2.50 -3.45
C ILE A 75 14.17 -1.91 -4.26
N ASN A 76 13.80 -0.65 -4.02
CA ASN A 76 12.77 0.03 -4.80
C ASN A 76 13.15 0.16 -6.28
N GLY A 77 14.42 0.48 -6.58
CA GLY A 77 14.92 0.52 -7.95
C GLY A 77 14.75 -0.80 -8.69
N VAL A 78 15.05 -1.92 -8.02
CA VAL A 78 14.81 -3.26 -8.59
C VAL A 78 13.33 -3.52 -8.84
N LEU A 79 12.45 -3.19 -7.90
CA LEU A 79 11.01 -3.41 -8.05
C LEU A 79 10.40 -2.51 -9.13
N GLN A 80 10.78 -1.24 -9.20
CA GLN A 80 10.33 -0.30 -10.23
C GLN A 80 10.76 -0.70 -11.64
N SER A 81 11.83 -1.49 -11.78
CA SER A 81 12.22 -2.05 -13.08
C SER A 81 11.24 -3.12 -13.62
N LEU A 82 10.37 -3.65 -12.78
CA LEU A 82 9.35 -4.63 -13.15
C LEU A 82 8.09 -3.94 -13.68
N ASP A 83 7.56 -2.99 -12.92
CA ASP A 83 6.37 -2.20 -13.24
C ASP A 83 6.27 -0.98 -12.31
N PRO A 84 5.47 0.04 -12.65
CA PRO A 84 5.35 1.27 -11.85
C PRO A 84 4.57 1.10 -10.52
N TYR A 85 3.97 -0.07 -10.28
CA TYR A 85 3.16 -0.35 -9.09
C TYR A 85 3.86 -1.23 -8.08
N SER A 86 4.95 -1.88 -8.49
CA SER A 86 5.78 -2.69 -7.59
C SER A 86 6.68 -1.78 -6.75
N ALA A 87 6.55 -1.88 -5.42
CA ALA A 87 7.32 -1.07 -4.48
C ALA A 87 7.62 -1.83 -3.19
N TYR A 88 8.74 -1.52 -2.59
CA TYR A 88 9.06 -1.89 -1.21
C TYR A 88 8.55 -0.81 -0.25
N MET A 89 8.02 -1.24 0.86
CA MET A 89 7.60 -0.34 1.93
C MET A 89 8.40 -0.64 3.19
N SER A 90 9.03 0.39 3.77
CA SER A 90 9.57 0.26 5.11
C SER A 90 8.48 -0.09 6.12
N PRO A 91 8.80 -0.62 7.32
CA PRO A 91 7.80 -0.91 8.35
C PRO A 91 6.92 0.30 8.69
N GLU A 92 7.49 1.50 8.67
CA GLU A 92 6.77 2.75 8.93
C GLU A 92 5.77 3.08 7.83
N LEU A 93 6.20 3.04 6.56
CA LEU A 93 5.33 3.27 5.40
C LEU A 93 4.23 2.22 5.30
N PHE A 94 4.55 0.96 5.60
CA PHE A 94 3.55 -0.11 5.63
C PHE A 94 2.50 0.14 6.70
N LYS A 95 2.89 0.62 7.89
CA LYS A 95 1.96 0.98 8.97
C LYS A 95 1.08 2.19 8.60
N GLU A 96 1.64 3.18 7.91
CA GLU A 96 0.87 4.31 7.39
C GLU A 96 -0.16 3.83 6.36
N MET A 97 0.26 3.02 5.39
CA MET A 97 -0.64 2.42 4.39
C MET A 97 -1.75 1.58 5.04
N GLN A 98 -1.43 0.78 6.07
CA GLN A 98 -2.46 0.03 6.81
C GLN A 98 -3.48 0.95 7.48
N THR A 99 -3.04 2.07 8.03
CA THR A 99 -3.91 3.07 8.68
C THR A 99 -4.84 3.71 7.65
N ASP A 100 -4.31 4.11 6.50
CA ASP A 100 -5.10 4.68 5.41
C ASP A 100 -6.08 3.67 4.81
N THR A 101 -5.66 2.41 4.70
CA THR A 101 -6.48 1.29 4.22
C THR A 101 -7.64 0.98 5.18
N ARG A 102 -7.41 1.02 6.49
CA ARG A 102 -8.49 0.88 7.49
C ARG A 102 -9.48 2.04 7.42
N GLY A 103 -9.04 3.22 6.98
CA GLY A 103 -9.86 4.42 6.96
C GLY A 103 -10.19 4.94 8.36
N GLU A 104 -9.34 4.62 9.34
CA GLU A 104 -9.45 5.09 10.71
C GLU A 104 -8.08 5.19 11.36
N PHE A 105 -7.93 6.14 12.28
CA PHE A 105 -6.68 6.32 13.04
C PHE A 105 -6.94 6.84 14.44
N GLY A 106 -6.00 6.58 15.34
CA GLY A 106 -6.01 7.17 16.67
C GLY A 106 -5.59 8.65 16.60
N GLY A 107 -6.51 9.55 16.97
CA GLY A 107 -6.28 10.98 16.84
C GLY A 107 -7.26 11.83 17.62
N LEU A 108 -7.29 13.11 17.29
CA LEU A 108 -8.07 14.13 17.97
C LEU A 108 -9.32 14.56 17.20
N GLY A 109 -9.33 14.32 15.87
CA GLY A 109 -10.43 14.74 15.00
C GLY A 109 -10.39 16.23 14.67
N ILE A 110 -9.24 16.69 14.15
CA ILE A 110 -9.03 18.09 13.75
C ILE A 110 -8.56 18.10 12.30
N GLU A 111 -9.21 18.88 11.46
CA GLU A 111 -8.70 19.24 10.15
C GLU A 111 -7.79 20.45 10.31
N ILE A 112 -6.56 20.36 9.84
CA ILE A 112 -5.53 21.38 10.00
C ILE A 112 -4.88 21.76 8.68
N GLY A 113 -4.32 22.96 8.64
CA GLY A 113 -3.54 23.47 7.52
C GLY A 113 -2.38 24.32 8.01
N MET A 114 -1.52 24.75 7.09
CA MET A 114 -0.46 25.72 7.37
C MET A 114 -0.89 27.11 6.95
N GLU A 115 -0.71 28.08 7.83
CA GLU A 115 -0.90 29.50 7.52
C GLU A 115 0.26 30.30 8.11
N SER A 116 1.04 30.94 7.26
CA SER A 116 2.22 31.76 7.69
C SER A 116 3.21 30.98 8.57
N GLY A 117 3.47 29.69 8.27
CA GLY A 117 4.41 28.86 9.04
C GLY A 117 3.88 28.36 10.39
N VAL A 118 2.59 28.50 10.64
CA VAL A 118 1.93 28.04 11.87
C VAL A 118 0.80 27.07 11.53
N VAL A 119 0.59 26.05 12.35
CA VAL A 119 -0.52 25.10 12.18
C VAL A 119 -1.82 25.75 12.62
N LYS A 120 -2.76 25.87 11.69
CA LYS A 120 -4.10 26.44 11.92
C LYS A 120 -5.16 25.34 11.89
N VAL A 121 -6.09 25.37 12.81
CA VAL A 121 -7.30 24.57 12.80
C VAL A 121 -8.24 25.11 11.71
N ILE A 122 -8.49 24.31 10.66
CA ILE A 122 -9.49 24.60 9.64
C ILE A 122 -10.86 24.33 10.23
N SER A 123 -11.07 23.13 10.78
CA SER A 123 -12.29 22.72 11.46
C SER A 123 -12.04 21.56 12.41
N PRO A 124 -12.61 21.53 13.62
CA PRO A 124 -12.78 20.30 14.35
C PRO A 124 -13.85 19.46 13.65
N ILE A 125 -13.67 18.13 13.63
CA ILE A 125 -14.66 17.19 13.11
C ILE A 125 -15.73 16.98 14.20
N ASP A 126 -16.99 17.03 13.82
CA ASP A 126 -18.11 16.85 14.75
C ASP A 126 -18.02 15.53 15.52
N ASP A 127 -18.48 15.53 16.76
CA ASP A 127 -18.49 14.38 17.68
C ASP A 127 -17.11 13.83 18.09
N THR A 128 -16.01 14.42 17.64
CA THR A 128 -14.64 14.01 17.98
C THR A 128 -14.16 14.57 19.32
N PRO A 129 -13.05 14.04 19.86
CA PRO A 129 -12.45 14.54 21.09
C PRO A 129 -12.11 16.01 21.06
N ALA A 130 -11.61 16.54 19.96
CA ALA A 130 -11.24 17.94 19.83
C ALA A 130 -12.45 18.87 19.84
N ALA A 131 -13.52 18.50 19.11
CA ALA A 131 -14.77 19.26 19.15
C ALA A 131 -15.35 19.32 20.58
N LYS A 132 -15.36 18.18 21.27
CA LYS A 132 -15.84 18.06 22.67
C LYS A 132 -14.98 18.83 23.66
N ALA A 133 -13.69 18.94 23.42
CA ALA A 133 -12.77 19.73 24.22
C ALA A 133 -12.92 21.25 23.99
N GLY A 134 -13.61 21.67 22.93
CA GLY A 134 -13.84 23.09 22.63
C GLY A 134 -12.79 23.75 21.73
N ILE A 135 -12.03 22.93 20.95
CA ILE A 135 -11.21 23.41 19.84
C ILE A 135 -12.14 24.05 18.80
N LYS A 136 -11.75 25.18 18.21
CA LYS A 136 -12.56 25.94 17.26
C LYS A 136 -11.80 26.16 15.94
N ALA A 137 -12.56 26.31 14.86
CA ALA A 137 -12.01 26.78 13.60
C ALA A 137 -11.30 28.14 13.79
N GLY A 138 -10.13 28.31 13.19
CA GLY A 138 -9.29 29.50 13.33
C GLY A 138 -8.34 29.49 14.53
N ASP A 139 -8.33 28.45 15.37
CA ASP A 139 -7.32 28.29 16.42
C ASP A 139 -5.94 28.03 15.79
N TYR A 140 -4.89 28.63 16.33
CA TYR A 140 -3.51 28.34 15.94
C TYR A 140 -2.86 27.46 16.98
N ILE A 141 -2.42 26.26 16.58
CA ILE A 141 -1.74 25.32 17.45
C ILE A 141 -0.29 25.74 17.58
N VAL A 142 0.13 26.16 18.78
CA VAL A 142 1.49 26.64 19.04
C VAL A 142 2.35 25.62 19.74
N LYS A 143 1.74 24.64 20.45
CA LYS A 143 2.45 23.56 21.14
C LYS A 143 1.66 22.28 21.13
N ILE A 144 2.35 21.16 20.91
CA ILE A 144 1.81 19.79 20.93
C ILE A 144 2.63 18.97 21.92
N GLY A 145 2.02 18.59 23.06
CA GLY A 145 2.75 17.99 24.16
C GLY A 145 3.84 18.91 24.70
N LYS A 146 5.10 18.50 24.59
CA LYS A 146 6.28 19.31 24.97
C LYS A 146 6.89 20.08 23.80
N GLU A 147 6.47 19.79 22.56
CA GLU A 147 7.06 20.30 21.32
C GLU A 147 6.42 21.62 20.87
N GLN A 148 7.26 22.60 20.52
CA GLN A 148 6.82 23.80 19.81
C GLN A 148 6.50 23.44 18.36
N VAL A 149 5.43 24.01 17.81
CA VAL A 149 5.00 23.72 16.43
C VAL A 149 5.66 24.64 15.40
N GLN A 150 6.19 25.77 15.84
CA GLN A 150 6.85 26.72 14.95
C GLN A 150 8.06 26.08 14.24
N GLY A 151 8.12 26.19 12.93
CA GLY A 151 9.18 25.62 12.09
C GLY A 151 8.98 24.15 11.73
N LYS A 152 7.95 23.48 12.26
CA LYS A 152 7.61 22.12 11.88
C LYS A 152 6.73 22.11 10.62
N SER A 153 6.87 21.06 9.83
CA SER A 153 5.97 20.79 8.71
C SER A 153 4.58 20.33 9.19
N LEU A 154 3.58 20.42 8.32
CA LEU A 154 2.24 19.93 8.62
C LEU A 154 2.26 18.44 8.98
N LEU A 155 3.07 17.65 8.27
CA LEU A 155 3.20 16.20 8.48
C LEU A 155 3.76 15.89 9.87
N GLU A 156 4.80 16.61 10.32
CA GLU A 156 5.35 16.44 11.66
C GLU A 156 4.33 16.80 12.75
N ALA A 157 3.56 17.86 12.55
CA ALA A 157 2.49 18.22 13.48
C ALA A 157 1.40 17.14 13.54
N VAL A 158 1.03 16.55 12.39
CA VAL A 158 0.08 15.42 12.31
C VAL A 158 0.64 14.20 13.05
N LYS A 159 1.91 13.85 12.82
CA LYS A 159 2.57 12.72 13.52
C LYS A 159 2.54 12.88 15.04
N LEU A 160 2.78 14.09 15.55
CA LEU A 160 2.72 14.39 16.98
C LEU A 160 1.30 14.27 17.55
N MET A 161 0.29 14.70 16.80
CA MET A 161 -1.11 14.63 17.25
C MET A 161 -1.71 13.23 17.17
N ARG A 162 -1.31 12.40 16.18
CA ARG A 162 -1.71 11.00 16.10
C ARG A 162 -1.05 10.18 17.21
N GLY A 163 -1.62 9.02 17.52
CA GLY A 163 -1.05 8.08 18.49
C GLY A 163 -2.06 7.03 18.95
N PRO A 164 -1.67 6.15 19.88
CA PRO A 164 -2.52 5.08 20.37
C PRO A 164 -3.83 5.63 20.97
N VAL A 165 -4.94 4.97 20.65
CA VAL A 165 -6.25 5.27 21.23
C VAL A 165 -6.19 5.14 22.75
N GLY A 166 -6.87 6.06 23.45
CA GLY A 166 -6.89 6.12 24.92
C GLY A 166 -5.73 6.93 25.55
N THR A 167 -4.69 7.30 24.77
CA THR A 167 -3.62 8.16 25.27
C THR A 167 -4.04 9.63 25.22
N SER A 168 -3.58 10.44 26.18
CA SER A 168 -3.87 11.88 26.23
C SER A 168 -2.72 12.69 25.72
N ILE A 169 -3.03 13.84 25.13
CA ILE A 169 -2.06 14.83 24.66
C ILE A 169 -2.52 16.24 25.03
N ASN A 170 -1.57 17.09 25.36
CA ASN A 170 -1.84 18.49 25.63
C ASN A 170 -1.60 19.32 24.36
N LEU A 171 -2.58 20.13 24.00
CA LEU A 171 -2.47 21.13 22.94
C LEU A 171 -2.52 22.53 23.56
N THR A 172 -1.60 23.41 23.17
CA THR A 172 -1.68 24.83 23.48
C THR A 172 -2.04 25.57 22.20
N VAL A 173 -3.13 26.30 22.24
CA VAL A 173 -3.61 27.06 21.07
C VAL A 173 -3.66 28.53 21.35
N ARG A 174 -3.46 29.37 20.32
CA ARG A 174 -3.78 30.79 20.31
C ARG A 174 -5.07 30.99 19.53
N ARG A 175 -6.01 31.66 20.18
CA ARG A 175 -7.32 31.99 19.59
C ARG A 175 -7.40 33.51 19.42
N LYS A 176 -7.92 33.93 18.27
CA LYS A 176 -8.21 35.38 18.04
C LYS A 176 -9.16 35.85 19.12
N ASN A 177 -8.88 37.01 19.70
CA ASN A 177 -9.64 37.64 20.80
C ASN A 177 -9.36 37.04 22.20
N GLU A 178 -8.51 36.06 22.36
CA GLU A 178 -8.05 35.59 23.67
C GLU A 178 -6.67 36.18 24.00
N LYS A 179 -6.52 36.77 25.18
CA LYS A 179 -5.24 37.40 25.60
C LYS A 179 -4.16 36.38 25.93
N LYS A 180 -4.56 35.22 26.42
CA LYS A 180 -3.65 34.13 26.83
C LYS A 180 -3.83 32.90 25.96
N PRO A 181 -2.79 32.10 25.75
CA PRO A 181 -2.94 30.78 25.15
C PRO A 181 -3.89 29.90 25.98
N ILE A 182 -4.63 29.04 25.29
CA ILE A 182 -5.58 28.10 25.90
C ILE A 182 -4.94 26.70 25.84
N GLU A 183 -4.98 25.98 26.95
CA GLU A 183 -4.49 24.60 27.02
C GLU A 183 -5.66 23.63 27.01
N PHE A 184 -5.53 22.58 26.21
CA PHE A 184 -6.49 21.49 26.10
C PHE A 184 -5.79 20.17 26.34
N THR A 185 -6.30 19.36 27.26
CA THR A 185 -5.91 17.96 27.42
C THR A 185 -6.95 17.10 26.71
N ILE A 186 -6.53 16.42 25.63
CA ILE A 186 -7.44 15.69 24.76
C ILE A 186 -7.00 14.22 24.71
N THR A 187 -7.94 13.31 24.99
CA THR A 187 -7.69 11.86 24.87
C THR A 187 -7.99 11.40 23.45
N ARG A 188 -7.00 10.75 22.81
CA ARG A 188 -7.13 10.23 21.45
C ARG A 188 -8.21 9.16 21.37
N LYS A 189 -9.02 9.23 20.34
CA LYS A 189 -10.01 8.22 19.97
C LYS A 189 -9.82 7.78 18.53
N ILE A 190 -10.53 6.73 18.13
CA ILE A 190 -10.65 6.34 16.72
C ILE A 190 -11.36 7.49 15.99
N ILE A 191 -10.72 7.98 14.94
CA ILE A 191 -11.26 8.98 14.02
C ILE A 191 -11.47 8.30 12.67
N GLU A 192 -12.73 8.21 12.24
CA GLU A 192 -13.07 7.66 10.93
C GLU A 192 -12.81 8.66 9.81
N VAL A 193 -12.14 8.21 8.77
CA VAL A 193 -11.91 9.01 7.56
C VAL A 193 -13.18 8.98 6.71
N GLN A 194 -13.74 10.15 6.44
CA GLN A 194 -14.89 10.29 5.53
C GLN A 194 -14.43 10.12 4.08
N SER A 195 -14.45 8.88 3.58
CA SER A 195 -14.11 8.54 2.19
C SER A 195 -15.22 8.87 1.20
N VAL A 196 -16.45 9.02 1.68
CA VAL A 196 -17.63 9.30 0.85
C VAL A 196 -18.24 10.65 1.25
N SER A 197 -18.54 11.47 0.27
CA SER A 197 -19.40 12.65 0.44
C SER A 197 -20.53 12.62 -0.59
N SER A 198 -21.72 13.06 -0.18
CA SER A 198 -22.89 12.96 -1.05
C SER A 198 -23.78 14.19 -0.96
N LYS A 199 -24.43 14.55 -2.06
CA LYS A 199 -25.38 15.64 -2.16
C LYS A 199 -26.36 15.43 -3.31
N ILE A 200 -27.48 16.11 -3.28
CA ILE A 200 -28.42 16.12 -4.40
C ILE A 200 -28.06 17.29 -5.31
N ILE A 201 -28.01 17.02 -6.61
CA ILE A 201 -27.69 17.99 -7.66
C ILE A 201 -28.76 18.00 -8.76
N GLY A 202 -28.54 18.82 -9.79
CA GLY A 202 -29.46 19.05 -10.91
C GLY A 202 -30.49 20.13 -10.61
N ASP A 203 -30.98 20.80 -11.67
CA ASP A 203 -31.92 21.92 -11.55
C ASP A 203 -33.22 21.52 -10.85
N GLN A 204 -33.66 20.27 -11.09
CA GLN A 204 -34.84 19.67 -10.46
C GLN A 204 -34.53 18.95 -9.14
N LYS A 205 -33.28 18.99 -8.65
CA LYS A 205 -32.82 18.24 -7.47
C LYS A 205 -33.16 16.76 -7.56
N ASN A 206 -32.88 16.15 -8.70
CA ASN A 206 -33.28 14.79 -9.05
C ASN A 206 -32.12 13.84 -9.33
N LEU A 207 -30.87 14.27 -9.08
CA LEU A 207 -29.67 13.45 -9.23
C LEU A 207 -28.95 13.29 -7.89
N GLY A 208 -28.63 12.05 -7.54
CA GLY A 208 -27.76 11.73 -6.42
C GLY A 208 -26.28 11.85 -6.84
N TYR A 209 -25.55 12.82 -6.30
CA TYR A 209 -24.11 12.93 -6.49
C TYR A 209 -23.40 12.31 -5.30
N ILE A 210 -22.50 11.36 -5.58
CA ILE A 210 -21.67 10.68 -4.58
C ILE A 210 -20.23 10.80 -5.03
N ARG A 211 -19.39 11.42 -4.21
CA ARG A 211 -17.94 11.45 -4.41
C ARG A 211 -17.28 10.45 -3.50
N LEU A 212 -16.52 9.52 -4.09
CA LEU A 212 -15.70 8.55 -3.40
C LEU A 212 -14.24 8.95 -3.52
N LYS A 213 -13.63 9.33 -2.39
CA LYS A 213 -12.26 9.87 -2.34
C LYS A 213 -11.20 8.76 -2.33
N SER A 214 -11.49 7.62 -1.71
CA SER A 214 -10.61 6.44 -1.62
C SER A 214 -11.42 5.19 -1.29
N PHE A 215 -10.84 4.01 -1.51
CA PHE A 215 -11.45 2.73 -1.19
C PHE A 215 -10.84 2.15 0.10
N ASN A 216 -11.28 2.63 1.26
CA ASN A 216 -10.89 2.10 2.58
C ASN A 216 -11.94 1.12 3.14
N GLU A 217 -11.67 0.45 4.26
CA GLU A 217 -12.54 -0.59 4.84
C GLU A 217 -13.97 -0.15 5.17
N ASN A 218 -14.22 1.17 5.26
CA ASN A 218 -15.53 1.74 5.57
C ASN A 218 -16.24 2.35 4.35
N SER A 219 -15.60 2.34 3.17
CA SER A 219 -16.11 3.03 1.98
C SER A 219 -17.43 2.47 1.48
N ASP A 220 -17.59 1.14 1.45
CA ASP A 220 -18.85 0.48 1.02
C ASP A 220 -20.01 0.84 1.93
N LYS A 221 -19.83 0.83 3.24
CA LYS A 221 -20.86 1.19 4.22
C LYS A 221 -21.30 2.65 4.09
N GLN A 222 -20.33 3.58 3.97
CA GLN A 222 -20.59 5.00 3.78
C GLN A 222 -21.29 5.25 2.45
N PHE A 223 -20.88 4.54 1.40
CA PHE A 223 -21.47 4.63 0.08
C PHE A 223 -22.91 4.13 0.08
N LEU A 224 -23.13 2.92 0.59
CA LEU A 224 -24.46 2.31 0.69
C LEU A 224 -25.43 3.17 1.53
N LYS A 225 -24.94 3.76 2.62
CA LYS A 225 -25.72 4.72 3.42
C LYS A 225 -26.21 5.88 2.56
N SER A 226 -25.32 6.48 1.74
CA SER A 226 -25.69 7.59 0.84
C SER A 226 -26.72 7.15 -0.21
N VAL A 227 -26.55 5.98 -0.82
CA VAL A 227 -27.53 5.44 -1.78
C VAL A 227 -28.88 5.23 -1.11
N LYS A 228 -28.93 4.57 0.05
CA LYS A 228 -30.19 4.33 0.78
C LYS A 228 -30.89 5.63 1.20
N GLU A 229 -30.15 6.68 1.54
CA GLU A 229 -30.74 7.98 1.83
C GLU A 229 -31.34 8.65 0.58
N PHE A 230 -30.71 8.46 -0.59
CA PHE A 230 -31.25 8.98 -1.85
C PHE A 230 -32.47 8.18 -2.32
N GLU A 231 -32.45 6.84 -2.16
CA GLU A 231 -33.59 5.99 -2.54
C GLU A 231 -34.88 6.25 -1.73
N LYS A 232 -34.76 6.84 -0.54
CA LYS A 232 -35.93 7.35 0.21
C LYS A 232 -36.59 8.55 -0.45
N LYS A 233 -35.97 9.19 -1.45
CA LYS A 233 -36.44 10.40 -2.11
C LYS A 233 -36.97 10.07 -3.51
N PRO A 234 -38.28 10.07 -3.75
CA PRO A 234 -38.89 9.58 -5.00
C PRO A 234 -38.47 10.41 -6.23
N LYS A 235 -37.91 11.60 -6.03
CA LYS A 235 -37.46 12.48 -7.12
C LYS A 235 -36.13 12.04 -7.74
N ILE A 236 -35.33 11.20 -7.09
CA ILE A 236 -34.02 10.77 -7.60
C ILE A 236 -34.21 9.83 -8.80
N LYS A 237 -33.71 10.26 -9.95
CA LYS A 237 -33.83 9.55 -11.25
C LYS A 237 -32.51 8.96 -11.74
N GLY A 238 -31.37 9.30 -11.13
CA GLY A 238 -30.06 8.81 -11.53
C GLY A 238 -28.97 9.26 -10.58
N TYR A 239 -27.77 8.79 -10.86
CA TYR A 239 -26.60 9.00 -10.01
C TYR A 239 -25.40 9.55 -10.78
N VAL A 240 -24.59 10.35 -10.10
CA VAL A 240 -23.26 10.76 -10.55
C VAL A 240 -22.26 10.25 -9.51
N LEU A 241 -21.44 9.29 -9.92
CA LEU A 241 -20.32 8.78 -9.13
C LEU A 241 -19.03 9.53 -9.50
N ASP A 242 -18.50 10.30 -8.59
CA ASP A 242 -17.25 11.07 -8.81
C ASP A 242 -16.06 10.36 -8.19
N LEU A 243 -15.18 9.82 -9.05
CA LEU A 243 -13.92 9.16 -8.72
C LEU A 243 -12.70 10.05 -9.07
N ARG A 244 -12.89 11.31 -9.40
CA ARG A 244 -11.77 12.19 -9.74
C ARG A 244 -10.84 12.39 -8.55
N ASN A 245 -9.52 12.25 -8.80
CA ASN A 245 -8.46 12.26 -7.79
C ASN A 245 -8.59 11.16 -6.73
N ASN A 246 -9.26 10.05 -7.06
CA ASN A 246 -9.28 8.85 -6.22
C ASN A 246 -8.04 8.01 -6.51
N PRO A 247 -7.11 7.80 -5.56
CA PRO A 247 -5.88 7.03 -5.79
C PRO A 247 -6.10 5.51 -5.79
N GLY A 248 -7.34 5.05 -5.58
CA GLY A 248 -7.65 3.63 -5.41
C GLY A 248 -7.82 3.22 -3.95
N GLY A 249 -7.35 2.02 -3.61
CA GLY A 249 -7.43 1.41 -2.29
C GLY A 249 -7.74 -0.08 -2.35
N LEU A 250 -8.58 -0.57 -1.45
CA LEU A 250 -8.92 -1.98 -1.35
C LEU A 250 -9.76 -2.48 -2.53
N LEU A 251 -9.27 -3.53 -3.21
CA LEU A 251 -10.00 -4.21 -4.27
C LEU A 251 -11.36 -4.74 -3.80
N THR A 252 -11.44 -5.25 -2.57
CA THR A 252 -12.68 -5.72 -1.96
C THR A 252 -13.73 -4.63 -1.86
N GLN A 253 -13.33 -3.41 -1.55
CA GLN A 253 -14.23 -2.26 -1.48
C GLN A 253 -14.71 -1.81 -2.87
N ALA A 254 -13.82 -1.85 -3.86
CA ALA A 254 -14.19 -1.57 -5.24
C ALA A 254 -15.21 -2.61 -5.75
N ILE A 255 -15.02 -3.88 -5.42
CA ILE A 255 -15.97 -4.96 -5.74
C ILE A 255 -17.31 -4.71 -5.05
N ASN A 256 -17.32 -4.47 -3.74
CA ASN A 256 -18.57 -4.26 -2.99
C ASN A 256 -19.34 -3.04 -3.50
N ILE A 257 -18.67 -1.94 -3.80
CA ILE A 257 -19.33 -0.73 -4.31
C ILE A 257 -19.85 -0.94 -5.73
N THR A 258 -19.11 -1.65 -6.58
CA THR A 258 -19.58 -2.00 -7.93
C THR A 258 -20.80 -2.93 -7.89
N ASP A 259 -20.80 -3.87 -6.95
CA ASP A 259 -21.89 -4.82 -6.72
C ASP A 259 -23.24 -4.11 -6.44
N PHE A 260 -23.22 -2.93 -5.79
CA PHE A 260 -24.45 -2.14 -5.55
C PHE A 260 -25.16 -1.66 -6.82
N PHE A 261 -24.53 -1.76 -7.97
CA PHE A 261 -25.06 -1.30 -9.25
C PHE A 261 -25.36 -2.42 -10.24
N LEU A 262 -25.12 -3.68 -9.85
CA LEU A 262 -25.24 -4.82 -10.74
C LEU A 262 -26.09 -5.92 -10.13
N ASP A 263 -26.90 -6.58 -10.95
CA ASP A 263 -27.67 -7.76 -10.54
C ASP A 263 -26.93 -9.07 -10.79
N ASP A 264 -26.04 -9.10 -11.78
CA ASP A 264 -25.22 -10.26 -12.15
C ASP A 264 -24.01 -9.85 -12.99
N GLY A 265 -23.19 -10.81 -13.35
CA GLY A 265 -22.03 -10.64 -14.22
C GLY A 265 -20.69 -10.59 -13.46
N GLU A 266 -19.60 -10.70 -14.22
CA GLU A 266 -18.25 -10.60 -13.69
C GLU A 266 -17.91 -9.11 -13.45
N ILE A 267 -17.55 -8.76 -12.21
CA ILE A 267 -17.12 -7.40 -11.83
C ILE A 267 -15.66 -7.19 -12.23
N VAL A 268 -14.80 -8.11 -11.81
CA VAL A 268 -13.34 -8.03 -12.06
C VAL A 268 -12.73 -9.42 -11.92
N SER A 269 -11.64 -9.65 -12.65
CA SER A 269 -10.79 -10.81 -12.44
C SER A 269 -9.32 -10.41 -12.28
N THR A 270 -8.59 -11.16 -11.48
CA THR A 270 -7.14 -11.06 -11.35
C THR A 270 -6.51 -12.33 -11.91
N LYS A 271 -5.42 -12.19 -12.66
CA LYS A 271 -4.70 -13.30 -13.27
C LYS A 271 -3.24 -13.22 -12.88
N GLY A 272 -2.77 -14.24 -12.15
CA GLY A 272 -1.37 -14.41 -11.84
C GLY A 272 -0.62 -15.22 -12.90
N ARG A 273 0.66 -15.48 -12.67
CA ARG A 273 1.48 -16.32 -13.55
C ARG A 273 0.96 -17.77 -13.63
N LYS A 274 0.46 -18.30 -12.52
CA LYS A 274 -0.15 -19.64 -12.46
C LYS A 274 -1.66 -19.54 -12.62
N ILE A 275 -2.28 -20.49 -13.33
CA ILE A 275 -3.74 -20.54 -13.51
C ILE A 275 -4.47 -20.61 -12.16
N SER A 276 -3.90 -21.31 -11.17
CA SER A 276 -4.42 -21.41 -9.81
C SER A 276 -4.51 -20.07 -9.05
N GLU A 277 -3.81 -19.05 -9.53
CA GLU A 277 -3.82 -17.70 -8.94
C GLU A 277 -4.89 -16.80 -9.58
N THR A 278 -5.61 -17.30 -10.58
CA THR A 278 -6.72 -16.56 -11.18
C THR A 278 -7.90 -16.51 -10.22
N ARG A 279 -8.37 -15.30 -9.91
CA ARG A 279 -9.57 -15.07 -9.10
C ARG A 279 -10.57 -14.27 -9.92
N LYS A 280 -11.85 -14.64 -9.80
CA LYS A 280 -12.97 -13.96 -10.45
C LYS A 280 -13.96 -13.53 -9.40
N PHE A 281 -14.45 -12.33 -9.53
CA PHE A 281 -15.44 -11.76 -8.62
C PHE A 281 -16.69 -11.40 -9.42
N PHE A 282 -17.83 -11.86 -8.95
CA PHE A 282 -19.12 -11.71 -9.61
C PHE A 282 -20.06 -10.88 -8.76
N ALA A 283 -20.96 -10.19 -9.41
CA ALA A 283 -22.04 -9.47 -8.77
C ALA A 283 -23.01 -10.46 -8.09
N LYS A 284 -23.56 -10.02 -6.98
CA LYS A 284 -24.66 -10.69 -6.26
C LYS A 284 -25.95 -10.02 -6.67
N ARG A 285 -27.05 -10.78 -6.67
CA ARG A 285 -28.38 -10.23 -6.96
C ARG A 285 -28.74 -9.12 -5.96
N GLY A 286 -29.19 -8.00 -6.45
CA GLY A 286 -29.70 -6.92 -5.63
C GLY A 286 -29.11 -5.54 -5.98
N ASP A 287 -29.46 -5.00 -7.15
CA ASP A 287 -29.15 -3.63 -7.53
C ASP A 287 -29.78 -2.62 -6.55
N GLU A 288 -28.95 -1.96 -5.76
CA GLU A 288 -29.36 -0.98 -4.73
C GLU A 288 -29.90 0.33 -5.36
N VAL A 289 -29.59 0.60 -6.63
CA VAL A 289 -30.04 1.79 -7.37
C VAL A 289 -31.23 1.52 -8.28
N LYS A 290 -31.70 0.27 -8.34
CA LYS A 290 -32.92 -0.17 -9.04
C LYS A 290 -32.93 0.21 -10.52
N GLY A 291 -31.85 -0.09 -11.24
CA GLY A 291 -31.70 0.17 -12.66
C GLY A 291 -31.62 1.64 -13.06
N LYS A 292 -31.43 2.56 -12.10
CA LYS A 292 -31.29 3.97 -12.43
C LYS A 292 -29.96 4.25 -13.14
N PRO A 293 -29.94 5.18 -14.10
CA PRO A 293 -28.73 5.50 -14.84
C PRO A 293 -27.65 6.11 -13.95
N ILE A 294 -26.39 5.77 -14.25
CA ILE A 294 -25.22 6.24 -13.54
C ILE A 294 -24.25 6.85 -14.52
N VAL A 295 -23.70 8.01 -14.15
CA VAL A 295 -22.56 8.65 -14.82
C VAL A 295 -21.36 8.61 -13.89
N VAL A 296 -20.23 8.07 -14.37
CA VAL A 296 -18.98 8.01 -13.61
C VAL A 296 -18.02 9.10 -14.11
N LEU A 297 -17.54 9.93 -13.20
CA LEU A 297 -16.54 10.95 -13.47
C LEU A 297 -15.17 10.42 -13.05
N ILE A 298 -14.23 10.41 -13.98
CA ILE A 298 -12.82 10.08 -13.78
C ILE A 298 -11.93 11.19 -14.34
N ASN A 299 -10.68 11.21 -13.95
CA ASN A 299 -9.63 12.05 -14.54
C ASN A 299 -8.38 11.20 -14.77
N ASN A 300 -7.41 11.77 -15.50
CA ASN A 300 -6.12 11.15 -15.74
C ASN A 300 -5.27 11.18 -14.48
#